data_bf458e5791a582664534058167db0b03
#
_entry.id   bf458e5791a582664534058167db0b03
#
_cell.length_a   1.000
_cell.length_b   1.000
_cell.length_c   1.000
_cell.angle_alpha   90.00
_cell.angle_beta   90.00
_cell.angle_gamma   90.00
#
_symmetry.space_group_name_H-M   'P 1'
#
loop_
_entity.id
_entity.type
_entity.pdbx_description
1 polymer ?
#
loop_
_entity_poly.entity_id
_entity_poly.type
_entity_poly.pdbx_seq_one_letter_code
_entity_poly.pdbx_strand_id
1 'polypeptide(L)'
;MRSGAMNVTLGSTGITVPRNGFGCLPIQRISRDETATLLRKAYGAGIRFYDTARFYTDSEAKLGFALHDVRKEIYIASKTMSTKPEEFWNQLFTSLDMLKTNYLDIYQFHNPAFCPKPGDGSGLYEAMLEAKEKGLIRHIGITNHRLPVAMEAAESGLYETIQFPFSYLATDKEIALVSLCREKNIGFIAMKALSGGLITDSAAAYAYLAEFDHVLPIWGIQRDKELDEFISYIDHPPVRDARTQAVIDRDKEELGADFCRGCGYCLPCPAGIDIPTCARMSLMIRRAPVSVYLSGEWQSKMAKIDGCIDCGHCKSHCPYSLNTPVLLKKNWEDYKNFI
;
A
#
# COMPACT_ATOMS: atom_id res chain seq x y z
N MET A 1 -12.47 32.62 1.02
CA MET A 1 -12.58 31.51 0.06
C MET A 1 -11.64 30.44 0.56
N ARG A 2 -12.14 29.25 0.99
CA ARG A 2 -11.24 28.14 1.34
C ARG A 2 -10.54 27.76 0.06
N SER A 3 -9.20 27.87 0.02
CA SER A 3 -8.37 27.30 -1.02
C SER A 3 -8.77 25.82 -1.14
N GLY A 4 -9.35 25.43 -2.29
CA GLY A 4 -9.97 24.12 -2.41
C GLY A 4 -8.95 23.03 -2.17
N ALA A 5 -9.25 22.13 -1.25
CA ALA A 5 -8.54 20.87 -1.12
C ALA A 5 -8.39 20.28 -2.53
N MET A 6 -7.14 19.94 -2.93
CA MET A 6 -6.93 19.33 -4.24
C MET A 6 -7.61 17.97 -4.26
N ASN A 7 -8.70 17.85 -5.00
CA ASN A 7 -9.40 16.58 -5.16
C ASN A 7 -8.76 15.73 -6.27
N VAL A 8 -8.91 14.43 -6.14
CA VAL A 8 -8.55 13.44 -7.17
C VAL A 8 -9.81 12.70 -7.56
N THR A 9 -10.03 12.56 -8.86
CA THR A 9 -11.04 11.66 -9.42
C THR A 9 -10.36 10.36 -9.86
N LEU A 10 -10.84 9.24 -9.35
CA LEU A 10 -10.30 7.91 -9.66
C LEU A 10 -10.82 7.41 -11.02
N GLY A 11 -10.23 7.92 -12.09
CA GLY A 11 -10.53 7.50 -13.45
C GLY A 11 -12.02 7.49 -13.77
N SER A 12 -12.49 6.39 -14.39
CA SER A 12 -13.88 6.19 -14.80
C SER A 12 -14.86 5.89 -13.65
N THR A 13 -14.38 5.71 -12.41
CA THR A 13 -15.24 5.34 -11.26
C THR A 13 -16.20 6.44 -10.82
N GLY A 14 -15.91 7.70 -11.16
CA GLY A 14 -16.63 8.87 -10.62
C GLY A 14 -16.33 9.17 -9.14
N ILE A 15 -15.51 8.38 -8.46
CA ILE A 15 -15.08 8.64 -7.08
C ILE A 15 -14.15 9.84 -7.07
N THR A 16 -14.61 10.93 -6.45
CA THR A 16 -13.82 12.16 -6.29
C THR A 16 -13.65 12.44 -4.79
N VAL A 17 -12.41 12.50 -4.34
CA VAL A 17 -12.04 12.63 -2.93
C VAL A 17 -10.86 13.58 -2.75
N PRO A 18 -10.68 14.19 -1.57
CA PRO A 18 -9.44 14.90 -1.25
C PRO A 18 -8.22 14.00 -1.48
N ARG A 19 -7.12 14.58 -1.96
CA ARG A 19 -5.87 13.86 -2.27
C ARG A 19 -5.15 13.35 -1.01
N ASN A 20 -5.87 12.65 -0.16
CA ASN A 20 -5.38 12.17 1.13
C ASN A 20 -6.16 10.92 1.55
N GLY A 21 -5.84 9.79 0.95
CA GLY A 21 -6.45 8.51 1.31
C GLY A 21 -5.81 7.92 2.57
N PHE A 22 -6.58 7.20 3.36
CA PHE A 22 -6.11 6.51 4.57
C PHE A 22 -5.80 5.04 4.26
N GLY A 23 -4.53 4.64 4.41
CA GLY A 23 -4.09 3.25 4.30
C GLY A 23 -4.24 2.52 5.65
N CYS A 24 -5.18 1.60 5.75
CA CYS A 24 -5.55 0.92 7.00
C CYS A 24 -4.65 -0.29 7.37
N LEU A 25 -3.55 -0.56 6.65
CA LEU A 25 -2.64 -1.64 7.03
C LEU A 25 -2.05 -1.45 8.43
N PRO A 26 -1.57 -0.25 8.85
CA PRO A 26 -0.93 -0.10 10.16
C PRO A 26 -1.89 -0.18 11.34
N ILE A 27 -3.19 0.10 11.19
CA ILE A 27 -4.13 0.07 12.31
C ILE A 27 -4.32 -1.33 12.94
N GLN A 28 -3.92 -2.39 12.26
CA GLN A 28 -3.89 -3.73 12.86
C GLN A 28 -2.93 -3.84 14.07
N ARG A 29 -2.01 -2.87 14.24
CA ARG A 29 -0.98 -2.86 15.30
C ARG A 29 -1.38 -2.08 16.54
N ILE A 30 -2.50 -1.38 16.51
CA ILE A 30 -3.03 -0.59 17.63
C ILE A 30 -4.39 -1.16 18.07
N SER A 31 -4.86 -0.80 19.24
CA SER A 31 -6.13 -1.29 19.77
C SER A 31 -7.32 -0.81 18.92
N ARG A 32 -8.48 -1.43 19.14
CA ARG A 32 -9.73 -1.04 18.45
C ARG A 32 -10.14 0.38 18.83
N ASP A 33 -10.00 0.77 20.09
CA ASP A 33 -10.45 2.08 20.58
C ASP A 33 -9.50 3.20 20.12
N GLU A 34 -8.19 2.96 20.12
CA GLU A 34 -7.20 3.86 19.50
C GLU A 34 -7.49 4.03 17.98
N THR A 35 -7.79 2.93 17.30
CA THR A 35 -8.18 2.96 15.89
C THR A 35 -9.43 3.79 15.65
N ALA A 36 -10.46 3.61 16.48
CA ALA A 36 -11.71 4.36 16.36
C ALA A 36 -11.47 5.87 16.53
N THR A 37 -10.69 6.26 17.53
CA THR A 37 -10.30 7.65 17.76
C THR A 37 -9.58 8.23 16.55
N LEU A 38 -8.60 7.49 16.00
CA LEU A 38 -7.79 7.91 14.87
C LEU A 38 -8.64 8.06 13.59
N LEU A 39 -9.48 7.06 13.28
CA LEU A 39 -10.33 7.08 12.08
C LEU A 39 -11.42 8.14 12.16
N ARG A 40 -12.01 8.37 13.33
CA ARG A 40 -12.98 9.45 13.53
C ARG A 40 -12.36 10.83 13.36
N LYS A 41 -11.15 11.04 13.85
CA LYS A 41 -10.37 12.26 13.63
C LYS A 41 -10.09 12.46 12.13
N ALA A 42 -9.65 11.40 11.43
CA ALA A 42 -9.42 11.43 9.99
C ALA A 42 -10.68 11.81 9.20
N TYR A 43 -11.82 11.19 9.53
CA TYR A 43 -13.11 11.51 8.93
C TYR A 43 -13.53 12.96 9.22
N GLY A 44 -13.42 13.42 10.48
CA GLY A 44 -13.73 14.81 10.89
C GLY A 44 -12.89 15.85 10.16
N ALA A 45 -11.64 15.51 9.83
CA ALA A 45 -10.72 16.36 9.05
C ALA A 45 -10.96 16.32 7.53
N GLY A 46 -11.89 15.51 7.04
CA GLY A 46 -12.25 15.48 5.62
C GLY A 46 -11.64 14.33 4.81
N ILE A 47 -10.92 13.39 5.41
CA ILE A 47 -10.49 12.17 4.71
C ILE A 47 -11.73 11.33 4.40
N ARG A 48 -11.87 10.91 3.14
CA ARG A 48 -13.07 10.20 2.65
C ARG A 48 -12.76 8.85 1.99
N PHE A 49 -11.50 8.53 1.74
CA PHE A 49 -11.08 7.26 1.13
C PHE A 49 -10.29 6.42 2.12
N TYR A 50 -10.71 5.17 2.33
CA TYR A 50 -10.11 4.22 3.27
C TYR A 50 -9.78 2.92 2.53
N ASP A 51 -8.49 2.53 2.54
CA ASP A 51 -8.00 1.32 1.89
C ASP A 51 -7.65 0.26 2.94
N THR A 52 -8.33 -0.88 2.89
CA THR A 52 -8.08 -2.04 3.75
C THR A 52 -7.92 -3.32 2.92
N ALA A 53 -7.89 -4.49 3.54
CA ALA A 53 -7.88 -5.78 2.87
C ALA A 53 -8.31 -6.90 3.82
N ARG A 54 -8.90 -7.96 3.28
CA ARG A 54 -9.21 -9.19 4.05
C ARG A 54 -7.98 -9.76 4.75
N PHE A 55 -6.81 -9.63 4.14
CA PHE A 55 -5.54 -10.13 4.68
C PHE A 55 -4.96 -9.29 5.84
N TYR A 56 -5.50 -8.09 6.10
CA TYR A 56 -5.02 -7.22 7.18
C TYR A 56 -5.67 -7.55 8.53
N THR A 57 -5.55 -8.79 8.98
CA THR A 57 -6.03 -9.32 10.25
C THR A 57 -7.41 -8.78 10.69
N ASP A 58 -7.45 -7.79 11.58
CA ASP A 58 -8.64 -7.17 12.14
C ASP A 58 -8.94 -5.74 11.63
N SER A 59 -8.20 -5.29 10.59
CA SER A 59 -8.33 -3.94 10.05
C SER A 59 -9.75 -3.63 9.53
N GLU A 60 -10.39 -4.59 8.83
CA GLU A 60 -11.77 -4.42 8.35
C GLU A 60 -12.76 -4.28 9.51
N ALA A 61 -12.63 -5.11 10.54
CA ALA A 61 -13.50 -5.05 11.72
C ALA A 61 -13.33 -3.72 12.50
N LYS A 62 -12.10 -3.23 12.63
CA LYS A 62 -11.80 -1.94 13.25
C LYS A 62 -12.36 -0.77 12.45
N LEU A 63 -12.22 -0.80 11.13
CA LEU A 63 -12.78 0.22 10.24
C LEU A 63 -14.32 0.23 10.32
N GLY A 64 -14.95 -0.95 10.24
CA GLY A 64 -16.39 -1.10 10.37
C GLY A 64 -16.90 -0.66 11.75
N PHE A 65 -16.19 -0.97 12.84
CA PHE A 65 -16.52 -0.47 14.16
C PHE A 65 -16.47 1.06 14.24
N ALA A 66 -15.44 1.66 13.64
CA ALA A 66 -15.22 3.09 13.74
C ALA A 66 -16.15 3.94 12.87
N LEU A 67 -16.52 3.51 11.64
CA LEU A 67 -17.11 4.39 10.62
C LEU A 67 -18.38 3.86 9.95
N HIS A 68 -19.01 2.76 10.45
CA HIS A 68 -20.22 2.20 9.83
C HIS A 68 -21.41 3.18 9.76
N ASP A 69 -21.55 4.06 10.73
CA ASP A 69 -22.64 5.05 10.80
C ASP A 69 -22.50 6.17 9.76
N VAL A 70 -21.29 6.42 9.26
CA VAL A 70 -20.99 7.38 8.19
C VAL A 70 -20.64 6.69 6.86
N ARG A 71 -21.01 5.42 6.71
CA ARG A 71 -20.63 4.57 5.55
C ARG A 71 -20.97 5.21 4.20
N LYS A 72 -22.06 5.95 4.10
CA LYS A 72 -22.51 6.60 2.86
C LYS A 72 -21.71 7.85 2.49
N GLU A 73 -20.92 8.36 3.42
CA GLU A 73 -20.11 9.56 3.24
C GLU A 73 -18.65 9.26 2.94
N ILE A 74 -18.28 7.98 2.94
CA ILE A 74 -16.91 7.51 2.72
C ILE A 74 -16.84 6.46 1.62
N TYR A 75 -15.66 6.30 1.03
CA TYR A 75 -15.34 5.25 0.08
C TYR A 75 -14.40 4.24 0.71
N ILE A 76 -14.75 2.98 0.58
CA ILE A 76 -13.95 1.87 1.12
C ILE A 76 -13.47 0.99 -0.03
N ALA A 77 -12.15 0.83 -0.12
CA ALA A 77 -11.51 -0.17 -0.94
C ALA A 77 -11.06 -1.34 -0.06
N SER A 78 -11.46 -2.57 -0.42
CA SER A 78 -10.93 -3.79 0.19
C SER A 78 -10.42 -4.77 -0.87
N LYS A 79 -9.83 -5.89 -0.43
CA LYS A 79 -9.06 -6.77 -1.32
C LYS A 79 -9.25 -8.24 -0.95
N THR A 80 -9.22 -9.10 -1.97
CA THR A 80 -9.24 -10.56 -1.83
C THR A 80 -7.94 -11.19 -2.32
N MET A 81 -7.45 -12.19 -1.60
CA MET A 81 -6.35 -13.06 -2.03
C MET A 81 -6.84 -14.43 -2.53
N SER A 82 -8.12 -14.54 -2.82
CA SER A 82 -8.71 -15.80 -3.30
C SER A 82 -8.05 -16.29 -4.58
N THR A 83 -7.92 -17.60 -4.69
CA THR A 83 -7.43 -18.31 -5.87
C THR A 83 -8.52 -19.11 -6.56
N LYS A 84 -9.72 -19.15 -5.97
CA LYS A 84 -10.90 -19.87 -6.45
C LYS A 84 -12.19 -19.07 -6.19
N PRO A 85 -13.24 -19.21 -7.01
CA PRO A 85 -14.51 -18.50 -6.83
C PRO A 85 -15.17 -18.72 -5.46
N GLU A 86 -15.12 -19.93 -4.92
CA GLU A 86 -15.68 -20.21 -3.59
C GLU A 86 -15.00 -19.39 -2.49
N GLU A 87 -13.66 -19.32 -2.50
CA GLU A 87 -12.88 -18.50 -1.57
C GLU A 87 -13.18 -17.01 -1.75
N PHE A 88 -13.36 -16.58 -3.00
CA PHE A 88 -13.72 -15.21 -3.33
C PHE A 88 -15.02 -14.80 -2.63
N TRP A 89 -16.07 -15.59 -2.78
CA TRP A 89 -17.35 -15.31 -2.17
C TRP A 89 -17.28 -15.31 -0.63
N ASN A 90 -16.59 -16.27 -0.05
CA ASN A 90 -16.38 -16.33 1.39
C ASN A 90 -15.63 -15.10 1.91
N GLN A 91 -14.58 -14.67 1.22
CA GLN A 91 -13.82 -13.49 1.60
C GLN A 91 -14.63 -12.20 1.42
N LEU A 92 -15.40 -12.07 0.34
CA LEU A 92 -16.26 -10.90 0.11
C LEU A 92 -17.32 -10.76 1.19
N PHE A 93 -18.07 -11.84 1.49
CA PHE A 93 -19.09 -11.78 2.54
C PHE A 93 -18.50 -11.53 3.92
N THR A 94 -17.34 -12.13 4.23
CA THR A 94 -16.62 -11.82 5.47
C THR A 94 -16.20 -10.35 5.55
N SER A 95 -15.71 -9.78 4.44
CA SER A 95 -15.33 -8.35 4.39
C SER A 95 -16.55 -7.44 4.61
N LEU A 96 -17.69 -7.75 3.99
CA LEU A 96 -18.92 -6.99 4.17
C LEU A 96 -19.43 -7.03 5.63
N ASP A 97 -19.40 -8.20 6.25
CA ASP A 97 -19.78 -8.39 7.66
C ASP A 97 -18.84 -7.61 8.60
N MET A 98 -17.52 -7.77 8.45
CA MET A 98 -16.52 -7.08 9.28
C MET A 98 -16.60 -5.57 9.13
N LEU A 99 -16.83 -5.07 7.93
CA LEU A 99 -16.99 -3.65 7.64
C LEU A 99 -18.39 -3.10 7.98
N LYS A 100 -19.32 -3.97 8.38
CA LYS A 100 -20.72 -3.63 8.70
C LYS A 100 -21.40 -2.85 7.56
N THR A 101 -21.28 -3.35 6.36
CA THR A 101 -21.82 -2.73 5.14
C THR A 101 -22.36 -3.79 4.19
N ASN A 102 -23.26 -3.40 3.30
CA ASN A 102 -23.80 -4.27 2.27
C ASN A 102 -23.13 -4.09 0.90
N TYR A 103 -22.14 -3.20 0.79
CA TYR A 103 -21.37 -2.99 -0.43
C TYR A 103 -19.98 -2.45 -0.16
N LEU A 104 -19.06 -2.68 -1.11
CA LEU A 104 -17.76 -2.03 -1.19
C LEU A 104 -17.73 -1.07 -2.38
N ASP A 105 -17.03 0.05 -2.24
CA ASP A 105 -16.88 0.98 -3.36
C ASP A 105 -15.89 0.42 -4.38
N ILE A 106 -14.77 -0.13 -3.92
CA ILE A 106 -13.79 -0.80 -4.77
C ILE A 106 -13.45 -2.16 -4.15
N TYR A 107 -13.49 -3.24 -4.95
CA TYR A 107 -12.97 -4.54 -4.53
C TYR A 107 -11.86 -4.98 -5.47
N GLN A 108 -10.72 -5.41 -4.90
CA GLN A 108 -9.49 -5.59 -5.65
C GLN A 108 -8.97 -7.02 -5.51
N PHE A 109 -8.44 -7.58 -6.59
CA PHE A 109 -7.54 -8.73 -6.48
C PHE A 109 -6.24 -8.31 -5.80
N HIS A 110 -5.82 -9.02 -4.76
CA HIS A 110 -4.70 -8.66 -3.89
C HIS A 110 -3.39 -9.33 -4.33
N ASN A 111 -2.65 -8.70 -5.22
CA ASN A 111 -1.35 -9.15 -5.73
C ASN A 111 -1.37 -10.54 -6.38
N PRO A 112 -2.32 -10.83 -7.26
CA PRO A 112 -2.31 -12.09 -7.99
C PRO A 112 -1.03 -12.23 -8.82
N ALA A 113 -0.63 -13.50 -9.07
CA ALA A 113 0.56 -13.79 -9.88
C ALA A 113 0.34 -13.55 -11.37
N PHE A 114 -0.91 -13.44 -11.81
CA PHE A 114 -1.38 -13.19 -13.18
C PHE A 114 -2.45 -12.10 -13.15
N CYS A 115 -2.85 -11.62 -14.31
CA CYS A 115 -3.97 -10.69 -14.46
C CYS A 115 -5.26 -11.50 -14.67
N PRO A 116 -6.19 -11.61 -13.67
CA PRO A 116 -7.46 -12.30 -13.86
C PRO A 116 -8.29 -11.67 -14.98
N LYS A 117 -8.81 -12.52 -15.88
CA LYS A 117 -9.57 -12.11 -17.07
C LYS A 117 -10.73 -13.08 -17.32
N PRO A 118 -11.78 -12.66 -18.04
CA PRO A 118 -12.83 -13.59 -18.46
C PRO A 118 -12.27 -14.75 -19.27
N GLY A 119 -12.68 -15.97 -18.90
CA GLY A 119 -12.29 -17.18 -19.62
C GLY A 119 -10.84 -17.65 -19.39
N ASP A 120 -10.13 -17.12 -18.39
CA ASP A 120 -8.76 -17.55 -18.06
C ASP A 120 -8.68 -18.92 -17.33
N GLY A 121 -9.83 -19.52 -17.05
CA GLY A 121 -9.97 -20.80 -16.37
C GLY A 121 -9.96 -20.71 -14.84
N SER A 122 -9.69 -19.54 -14.26
CA SER A 122 -9.74 -19.36 -12.80
C SER A 122 -11.16 -19.11 -12.27
N GLY A 123 -12.04 -18.53 -13.08
CA GLY A 123 -13.39 -18.12 -12.71
C GLY A 123 -13.42 -16.91 -11.75
N LEU A 124 -12.27 -16.31 -11.45
CA LEU A 124 -12.17 -15.23 -10.47
C LEU A 124 -12.76 -13.92 -11.01
N TYR A 125 -12.49 -13.60 -12.29
CA TYR A 125 -13.00 -12.38 -12.88
C TYR A 125 -14.52 -12.46 -13.08
N GLU A 126 -15.06 -13.61 -13.42
CA GLU A 126 -16.49 -13.88 -13.50
C GLU A 126 -17.17 -13.69 -12.13
N ALA A 127 -16.56 -14.17 -11.04
CA ALA A 127 -17.07 -13.95 -9.67
C ALA A 127 -17.05 -12.45 -9.31
N MET A 128 -16.05 -11.71 -9.75
CA MET A 128 -15.97 -10.26 -9.53
C MET A 128 -17.07 -9.51 -10.29
N LEU A 129 -17.35 -9.91 -11.55
CA LEU A 129 -18.45 -9.36 -12.35
C LEU A 129 -19.80 -9.65 -11.70
N GLU A 130 -20.03 -10.88 -11.29
CA GLU A 130 -21.27 -11.28 -10.60
C GLU A 130 -21.48 -10.50 -9.30
N ALA A 131 -20.40 -10.26 -8.52
CA ALA A 131 -20.46 -9.45 -7.32
C ALA A 131 -20.85 -8.00 -7.63
N LYS A 132 -20.37 -7.45 -8.75
CA LYS A 132 -20.73 -6.11 -9.23
C LYS A 132 -22.17 -6.05 -9.68
N GLU A 133 -22.66 -7.02 -10.46
CA GLU A 133 -24.05 -7.14 -10.89
C GLU A 133 -25.02 -7.24 -9.71
N LYS A 134 -24.64 -7.96 -8.66
CA LYS A 134 -25.41 -8.05 -7.40
C LYS A 134 -25.34 -6.78 -6.54
N GLY A 135 -24.56 -5.77 -6.92
CA GLY A 135 -24.38 -4.53 -6.18
C GLY A 135 -23.58 -4.66 -4.88
N LEU A 136 -22.89 -5.80 -4.68
CA LEU A 136 -22.04 -6.02 -3.51
C LEU A 136 -20.72 -5.26 -3.61
N ILE A 137 -20.29 -4.95 -4.83
CA ILE A 137 -19.17 -4.08 -5.13
C ILE A 137 -19.57 -3.10 -6.22
N ARG A 138 -18.98 -1.89 -6.23
CA ARG A 138 -19.28 -0.88 -7.23
C ARG A 138 -18.28 -0.86 -8.36
N HIS A 139 -16.98 -1.01 -8.04
CA HIS A 139 -15.88 -0.93 -8.99
C HIS A 139 -14.91 -2.08 -8.81
N ILE A 140 -14.39 -2.57 -9.94
CA ILE A 140 -13.43 -3.67 -10.00
C ILE A 140 -12.02 -3.09 -10.05
N GLY A 141 -11.16 -3.53 -9.13
CA GLY A 141 -9.78 -3.13 -9.08
C GLY A 141 -8.80 -4.29 -8.98
N ILE A 142 -7.54 -3.96 -9.15
CA ILE A 142 -6.42 -4.85 -8.89
C ILE A 142 -5.31 -4.11 -8.16
N THR A 143 -4.74 -4.71 -7.12
CA THR A 143 -3.49 -4.24 -6.53
C THR A 143 -2.37 -5.21 -6.84
N ASN A 144 -1.22 -4.71 -7.24
CA ASN A 144 -0.10 -5.56 -7.56
C ASN A 144 1.25 -4.90 -7.21
N HIS A 145 2.27 -5.72 -7.02
CA HIS A 145 3.66 -5.31 -6.89
C HIS A 145 4.49 -5.71 -8.12
N ARG A 146 3.92 -6.52 -9.00
CA ARG A 146 4.57 -6.96 -10.25
C ARG A 146 4.15 -6.02 -11.36
N LEU A 147 5.09 -5.21 -11.83
CA LEU A 147 4.83 -4.24 -12.89
C LEU A 147 4.23 -4.87 -14.17
N PRO A 148 4.71 -6.04 -14.65
CA PRO A 148 4.11 -6.66 -15.83
C PRO A 148 2.62 -6.97 -15.67
N VAL A 149 2.19 -7.46 -14.50
CA VAL A 149 0.77 -7.76 -14.22
C VAL A 149 -0.06 -6.46 -14.15
N ALA A 150 0.49 -5.40 -13.54
CA ALA A 150 -0.19 -4.11 -13.47
C ALA A 150 -0.31 -3.45 -14.86
N MET A 151 0.71 -3.57 -15.70
CA MET A 151 0.68 -3.10 -17.11
C MET A 151 -0.38 -3.86 -17.90
N GLU A 152 -0.38 -5.20 -17.80
CA GLU A 152 -1.39 -6.05 -18.46
C GLU A 152 -2.81 -5.68 -18.00
N ALA A 153 -3.01 -5.43 -16.73
CA ALA A 153 -4.30 -5.00 -16.19
C ALA A 153 -4.73 -3.63 -16.77
N ALA A 154 -3.80 -2.68 -16.88
CA ALA A 154 -4.07 -1.36 -17.45
C ALA A 154 -4.42 -1.45 -18.95
N GLU A 155 -3.78 -2.33 -19.69
CA GLU A 155 -4.01 -2.53 -21.12
C GLU A 155 -5.31 -3.30 -21.41
N SER A 156 -5.74 -4.16 -20.49
CA SER A 156 -6.87 -5.08 -20.68
C SER A 156 -8.24 -4.38 -20.83
N GLY A 157 -8.40 -3.17 -20.29
CA GLY A 157 -9.68 -2.48 -20.22
C GLY A 157 -10.69 -3.09 -19.22
N LEU A 158 -10.26 -4.03 -18.38
CA LEU A 158 -11.11 -4.79 -17.47
C LEU A 158 -11.17 -4.16 -16.05
N TYR A 159 -10.22 -3.32 -15.69
CA TYR A 159 -10.06 -2.77 -14.36
C TYR A 159 -10.32 -1.28 -14.32
N GLU A 160 -11.17 -0.85 -13.39
CA GLU A 160 -11.51 0.56 -13.19
C GLU A 160 -10.49 1.26 -12.28
N THR A 161 -9.78 0.48 -11.43
CA THR A 161 -8.70 0.99 -10.59
C THR A 161 -7.50 0.06 -10.57
N ILE A 162 -6.31 0.65 -10.52
CA ILE A 162 -5.04 -0.05 -10.28
C ILE A 162 -4.39 0.55 -9.05
N GLN A 163 -4.03 -0.30 -8.09
CA GLN A 163 -3.25 0.07 -6.92
C GLN A 163 -1.84 -0.50 -7.05
N PHE A 164 -0.84 0.39 -7.04
CA PHE A 164 0.55 0.02 -7.23
C PHE A 164 1.47 0.84 -6.31
N PRO A 165 2.64 0.31 -5.88
CA PRO A 165 3.63 1.10 -5.15
C PRO A 165 4.12 2.28 -5.98
N PHE A 166 3.94 3.50 -5.47
CA PHE A 166 4.38 4.68 -6.17
C PHE A 166 4.86 5.76 -5.20
N SER A 167 6.07 6.23 -5.41
CA SER A 167 6.73 7.29 -4.65
C SER A 167 7.76 7.98 -5.53
N TYR A 168 8.48 8.97 -5.05
CA TYR A 168 9.56 9.60 -5.80
C TYR A 168 10.79 8.68 -6.07
N LEU A 169 10.78 7.45 -5.52
CA LEU A 169 11.75 6.40 -5.83
C LEU A 169 11.27 5.49 -6.98
N ALA A 170 10.19 5.87 -7.67
CA ALA A 170 9.67 5.13 -8.80
C ALA A 170 10.65 5.18 -10.00
N THR A 171 10.74 4.08 -10.70
CA THR A 171 11.48 3.96 -11.96
C THR A 171 10.68 4.53 -13.13
N ASP A 172 11.32 4.83 -14.25
CA ASP A 172 10.65 5.29 -15.47
C ASP A 172 9.55 4.32 -15.94
N LYS A 173 9.75 3.02 -15.75
CA LYS A 173 8.75 1.99 -16.08
C LYS A 173 7.51 2.06 -15.18
N GLU A 174 7.68 2.38 -13.90
CA GLU A 174 6.57 2.57 -12.96
C GLU A 174 5.84 3.89 -13.24
N ILE A 175 6.56 4.94 -13.63
CA ILE A 175 5.98 6.21 -14.11
C ILE A 175 5.17 5.98 -15.40
N ALA A 176 5.65 5.13 -16.29
CA ALA A 176 4.91 4.77 -17.52
C ALA A 176 3.57 4.08 -17.20
N LEU A 177 3.49 3.23 -16.16
CA LEU A 177 2.22 2.65 -15.70
C LEU A 177 1.24 3.74 -15.24
N VAL A 178 1.72 4.73 -14.47
CA VAL A 178 0.89 5.85 -14.00
C VAL A 178 0.35 6.64 -15.18
N SER A 179 1.20 6.92 -16.19
CA SER A 179 0.81 7.63 -17.41
C SER A 179 -0.22 6.84 -18.23
N LEU A 180 -0.04 5.51 -18.36
CA LEU A 180 -0.98 4.62 -19.02
C LEU A 180 -2.35 4.60 -18.33
N CYS A 181 -2.38 4.57 -17.00
CA CYS A 181 -3.63 4.65 -16.24
C CYS A 181 -4.37 5.96 -16.51
N ARG A 182 -3.65 7.09 -16.61
CA ARG A 182 -4.23 8.38 -16.99
C ARG A 182 -4.84 8.33 -18.40
N GLU A 183 -4.08 7.85 -19.37
CA GLU A 183 -4.52 7.73 -20.77
C GLU A 183 -5.77 6.86 -20.91
N LYS A 184 -5.82 5.75 -20.17
CA LYS A 184 -6.94 4.80 -20.19
C LYS A 184 -8.10 5.18 -19.25
N ASN A 185 -8.01 6.33 -18.57
CA ASN A 185 -8.99 6.77 -17.57
C ASN A 185 -9.24 5.74 -16.45
N ILE A 186 -8.16 5.12 -15.97
CA ILE A 186 -8.15 4.17 -14.85
C ILE A 186 -7.73 4.91 -13.59
N GLY A 187 -8.46 4.72 -12.47
CA GLY A 187 -8.11 5.29 -11.18
C GLY A 187 -6.79 4.70 -10.66
N PHE A 188 -5.79 5.55 -10.38
CA PHE A 188 -4.52 5.09 -9.84
C PHE A 188 -4.43 5.37 -8.34
N ILE A 189 -4.27 4.30 -7.54
CA ILE A 189 -4.11 4.37 -6.08
C ILE A 189 -2.64 4.11 -5.76
N ALA A 190 -1.94 5.14 -5.26
CA ALA A 190 -0.53 5.04 -4.90
C ALA A 190 -0.37 4.47 -3.49
N MET A 191 -0.05 3.19 -3.39
CA MET A 191 0.33 2.59 -2.11
C MET A 191 1.83 2.74 -1.85
N LYS A 192 2.25 2.61 -0.57
CA LYS A 192 3.66 2.71 -0.15
C LYS A 192 4.34 4.02 -0.56
N ALA A 193 3.61 5.11 -0.54
CA ALA A 193 4.11 6.43 -0.89
C ALA A 193 5.32 6.89 -0.05
N LEU A 194 5.47 6.34 1.17
CA LEU A 194 6.65 6.51 2.02
C LEU A 194 7.63 5.32 1.94
N SER A 195 7.56 4.49 0.90
CA SER A 195 8.44 3.32 0.67
C SER A 195 8.60 2.41 1.89
N GLY A 196 7.51 2.22 2.66
CA GLY A 196 7.50 1.39 3.86
C GLY A 196 8.34 1.96 5.01
N GLY A 197 8.41 3.29 5.10
CA GLY A 197 9.12 4.04 6.16
C GLY A 197 10.56 4.42 5.82
N LEU A 198 11.03 4.15 4.60
CA LEU A 198 12.34 4.61 4.14
C LEU A 198 12.34 6.09 3.74
N ILE A 199 11.23 6.59 3.22
CA ILE A 199 10.99 8.00 3.00
C ILE A 199 10.48 8.59 4.32
N THR A 200 11.25 9.52 4.88
CA THR A 200 10.98 10.14 6.18
C THR A 200 10.45 11.56 6.09
N ASP A 201 10.57 12.20 4.93
CA ASP A 201 10.01 13.54 4.66
C ASP A 201 8.68 13.39 3.91
N SER A 202 7.58 13.43 4.66
CA SER A 202 6.24 13.27 4.11
C SER A 202 5.84 14.43 3.21
N ALA A 203 6.35 15.65 3.46
CA ALA A 203 6.09 16.82 2.64
C ALA A 203 6.71 16.66 1.24
N ALA A 204 7.95 16.16 1.15
CA ALA A 204 8.58 15.85 -0.13
C ALA A 204 7.83 14.74 -0.88
N ALA A 205 7.35 13.71 -0.17
CA ALA A 205 6.55 12.64 -0.76
C ALA A 205 5.22 13.17 -1.28
N TYR A 206 4.52 13.98 -0.50
CA TYR A 206 3.26 14.59 -0.90
C TYR A 206 3.43 15.50 -2.11
N ALA A 207 4.43 16.41 -2.06
CA ALA A 207 4.71 17.35 -3.14
C ALA A 207 5.00 16.65 -4.48
N TYR A 208 5.76 15.54 -4.45
CA TYR A 208 6.01 14.73 -5.64
C TYR A 208 4.73 14.11 -6.19
N LEU A 209 3.93 13.47 -5.34
CA LEU A 209 2.69 12.81 -5.78
C LEU A 209 1.63 13.82 -6.24
N ALA A 210 1.68 15.05 -5.74
CA ALA A 210 0.77 16.12 -6.14
C ALA A 210 0.97 16.58 -7.60
N GLU A 211 2.10 16.28 -8.23
CA GLU A 211 2.33 16.53 -9.66
C GLU A 211 1.49 15.62 -10.59
N PHE A 212 0.96 14.52 -10.04
CA PHE A 212 0.12 13.57 -10.78
C PHE A 212 -1.36 13.78 -10.38
N ASP A 213 -2.09 14.59 -11.11
CA ASP A 213 -3.45 15.05 -10.81
C ASP A 213 -4.50 13.93 -10.67
N HIS A 214 -4.24 12.75 -11.24
CA HIS A 214 -5.09 11.55 -11.25
C HIS A 214 -4.66 10.47 -10.25
N VAL A 215 -3.63 10.73 -9.43
CA VAL A 215 -3.08 9.78 -8.45
C VAL A 215 -3.63 10.06 -7.06
N LEU A 216 -4.22 9.06 -6.43
CA LEU A 216 -4.66 9.10 -5.03
C LEU A 216 -3.64 8.38 -4.14
N PRO A 217 -2.83 9.08 -3.35
CA PRO A 217 -1.99 8.43 -2.35
C PRO A 217 -2.83 7.90 -1.18
N ILE A 218 -2.46 6.71 -0.70
CA ILE A 218 -2.96 6.15 0.55
C ILE A 218 -1.83 6.10 1.57
N TRP A 219 -1.97 6.86 2.65
CA TRP A 219 -0.97 6.97 3.70
C TRP A 219 -1.22 5.95 4.79
N GLY A 220 -0.20 5.15 5.10
CA GLY A 220 -0.27 4.20 6.22
C GLY A 220 -0.07 4.95 7.55
N ILE A 221 -1.14 5.08 8.32
CA ILE A 221 -1.18 5.88 9.55
C ILE A 221 -1.56 4.99 10.73
N GLN A 222 -0.85 5.11 11.84
CA GLN A 222 -1.15 4.40 13.10
C GLN A 222 -1.00 5.28 14.36
N ARG A 223 -0.46 6.50 14.21
CA ARG A 223 -0.24 7.43 15.31
C ARG A 223 -0.94 8.76 15.04
N ASP A 224 -1.42 9.39 16.09
CA ASP A 224 -2.12 10.67 16.01
C ASP A 224 -1.25 11.76 15.37
N LYS A 225 0.03 11.84 15.74
CA LYS A 225 0.98 12.79 15.17
C LYS A 225 1.18 12.60 13.65
N GLU A 226 1.18 11.34 13.17
CA GLU A 226 1.26 11.05 11.72
C GLU A 226 0.00 11.56 11.01
N LEU A 227 -1.16 11.35 11.64
CA LEU A 227 -2.43 11.84 11.09
C LEU A 227 -2.47 13.37 11.04
N ASP A 228 -2.03 14.07 12.10
CA ASP A 228 -2.00 15.54 12.16
C ASP A 228 -1.16 16.12 11.03
N GLU A 229 -0.03 15.50 10.72
CA GLU A 229 0.84 15.90 9.62
C GLU A 229 0.10 15.83 8.28
N PHE A 230 -0.56 14.71 7.96
CA PHE A 230 -1.32 14.59 6.70
C PHE A 230 -2.60 15.42 6.67
N ILE A 231 -3.24 15.65 7.81
CA ILE A 231 -4.40 16.58 7.88
C ILE A 231 -3.96 18.00 7.52
N SER A 232 -2.80 18.44 8.00
CA SER A 232 -2.28 19.78 7.70
C SER A 232 -2.11 20.02 6.20
N TYR A 233 -1.88 18.97 5.41
CA TYR A 233 -1.72 19.04 3.95
C TYR A 233 -3.05 19.23 3.19
N ILE A 234 -4.19 19.09 3.86
CA ILE A 234 -5.49 19.38 3.25
C ILE A 234 -5.64 20.89 3.04
N ASP A 235 -5.27 21.67 4.04
CA ASP A 235 -5.37 23.14 4.00
C ASP A 235 -4.10 23.80 3.45
N HIS A 236 -2.94 23.19 3.69
CA HIS A 236 -1.62 23.71 3.33
C HIS A 236 -0.79 22.63 2.60
N PRO A 237 -1.19 22.25 1.36
CA PRO A 237 -0.51 21.19 0.64
C PRO A 237 0.96 21.56 0.35
N PRO A 238 1.92 20.68 0.67
CA PRO A 238 3.31 20.87 0.28
C PRO A 238 3.46 21.00 -1.23
N VAL A 239 4.35 21.89 -1.64
CA VAL A 239 4.66 22.14 -3.06
C VAL A 239 6.07 21.67 -3.40
N ARG A 240 6.30 21.39 -4.67
CA ARG A 240 7.63 21.09 -5.19
C ARG A 240 8.46 22.38 -5.24
N ASP A 241 9.42 22.50 -4.36
CA ASP A 241 10.35 23.61 -4.23
C ASP A 241 11.81 23.12 -4.13
N ALA A 242 12.76 24.02 -3.98
CA ALA A 242 14.19 23.66 -3.88
C ALA A 242 14.47 22.77 -2.66
N ARG A 243 13.76 22.97 -1.54
CA ARG A 243 13.93 22.15 -0.33
C ARG A 243 13.45 20.72 -0.57
N THR A 244 12.23 20.55 -1.02
CA THR A 244 11.64 19.22 -1.29
C THR A 244 12.38 18.50 -2.40
N GLN A 245 12.87 19.22 -3.42
CA GLN A 245 13.72 18.66 -4.46
C GLN A 245 15.04 18.13 -3.90
N ALA A 246 15.75 18.91 -3.08
CA ALA A 246 17.00 18.48 -2.47
C ALA A 246 16.84 17.21 -1.61
N VAL A 247 15.70 17.09 -0.89
CA VAL A 247 15.36 15.86 -0.14
C VAL A 247 15.20 14.69 -1.09
N ILE A 248 14.46 14.85 -2.18
CA ILE A 248 14.20 13.79 -3.16
C ILE A 248 15.51 13.34 -3.82
N ASP A 249 16.37 14.27 -4.21
CA ASP A 249 17.64 13.96 -4.87
C ASP A 249 18.57 13.19 -3.94
N ARG A 250 18.72 13.65 -2.70
CA ARG A 250 19.47 12.93 -1.66
C ARG A 250 18.93 11.52 -1.44
N ASP A 251 17.61 11.37 -1.29
CA ASP A 251 16.98 10.09 -1.04
C ASP A 251 17.15 9.13 -2.23
N LYS A 252 17.09 9.63 -3.45
CA LYS A 252 17.37 8.82 -4.65
C LYS A 252 18.80 8.34 -4.69
N GLU A 253 19.76 9.18 -4.31
CA GLU A 253 21.18 8.83 -4.25
C GLU A 253 21.43 7.77 -3.15
N GLU A 254 20.92 8.00 -1.93
CA GLU A 254 21.16 7.14 -0.77
C GLU A 254 20.46 5.78 -0.85
N LEU A 255 19.22 5.73 -1.34
CA LEU A 255 18.42 4.51 -1.37
C LEU A 255 18.73 3.64 -2.59
N GLY A 256 19.15 4.25 -3.69
CA GLY A 256 19.42 3.53 -4.94
C GLY A 256 18.19 2.79 -5.49
N ALA A 257 18.41 1.94 -6.51
CA ALA A 257 17.35 1.16 -7.16
C ALA A 257 17.08 -0.19 -6.47
N ASP A 258 18.11 -0.80 -5.86
CA ASP A 258 18.11 -2.19 -5.39
C ASP A 258 17.87 -2.30 -3.89
N PHE A 259 16.70 -1.88 -3.40
CA PHE A 259 16.31 -2.06 -2.01
C PHE A 259 15.02 -2.86 -1.85
N CYS A 260 14.89 -3.55 -0.71
CA CYS A 260 13.68 -4.29 -0.39
C CYS A 260 12.50 -3.33 -0.13
N ARG A 261 11.41 -3.49 -0.89
CA ARG A 261 10.19 -2.67 -0.75
C ARG A 261 9.29 -3.10 0.43
N GLY A 262 9.72 -4.11 1.22
CA GLY A 262 9.02 -4.58 2.43
C GLY A 262 7.61 -5.14 2.15
N CYS A 263 7.39 -5.79 1.01
CA CYS A 263 6.06 -6.28 0.62
C CYS A 263 5.65 -7.58 1.33
N GLY A 264 6.60 -8.40 1.80
CA GLY A 264 6.35 -9.61 2.58
C GLY A 264 6.04 -10.88 1.78
N TYR A 265 6.01 -10.84 0.44
CA TYR A 265 5.67 -12.02 -0.39
C TYR A 265 6.73 -13.13 -0.39
N CYS A 266 7.89 -12.85 0.17
CA CYS A 266 8.96 -13.82 0.43
C CYS A 266 8.74 -14.61 1.74
N LEU A 267 7.67 -14.34 2.48
CA LEU A 267 7.35 -15.05 3.72
C LEU A 267 6.32 -16.18 3.46
N PRO A 268 6.32 -17.25 4.30
CA PRO A 268 7.23 -17.47 5.43
C PRO A 268 8.64 -17.92 4.98
N CYS A 269 9.67 -17.47 5.70
CA CYS A 269 11.02 -17.99 5.50
C CYS A 269 11.19 -19.31 6.24
N PRO A 270 11.70 -20.40 5.60
CA PRO A 270 11.95 -21.67 6.29
C PRO A 270 12.94 -21.57 7.46
N ALA A 271 13.89 -20.63 7.39
CA ALA A 271 14.83 -20.34 8.48
C ALA A 271 14.32 -19.32 9.51
N GLY A 272 13.02 -18.90 9.42
CA GLY A 272 12.41 -17.98 10.36
C GLY A 272 12.95 -16.54 10.32
N ILE A 273 13.56 -16.12 9.20
CA ILE A 273 14.10 -14.78 9.00
C ILE A 273 12.95 -13.82 8.68
N ASP A 274 12.86 -12.68 9.38
CA ASP A 274 12.00 -11.55 9.03
C ASP A 274 12.60 -10.79 7.83
N ILE A 275 12.52 -11.40 6.65
CA ILE A 275 13.15 -10.90 5.43
C ILE A 275 12.79 -9.45 5.13
N PRO A 276 11.50 -9.01 5.19
CA PRO A 276 11.12 -7.65 4.84
C PRO A 276 11.82 -6.57 5.65
N THR A 277 12.09 -6.82 6.92
CA THR A 277 12.77 -5.87 7.80
C THR A 277 14.28 -6.07 7.74
N CYS A 278 14.76 -7.31 7.85
CA CYS A 278 16.20 -7.62 7.83
C CYS A 278 16.87 -7.14 6.52
N ALA A 279 16.21 -7.31 5.37
CA ALA A 279 16.73 -6.89 4.07
C ALA A 279 16.76 -5.36 3.87
N ARG A 280 16.24 -4.59 4.82
CA ARG A 280 16.25 -3.11 4.82
C ARG A 280 17.00 -2.52 6.01
N MET A 281 17.55 -3.37 6.88
CA MET A 281 18.06 -2.95 8.18
C MET A 281 19.11 -1.84 8.07
N SER A 282 20.03 -1.93 7.13
CA SER A 282 21.05 -0.90 6.87
C SER A 282 20.45 0.49 6.61
N LEU A 283 19.34 0.54 5.90
CA LEU A 283 18.61 1.77 5.59
C LEU A 283 17.79 2.25 6.79
N MET A 284 17.14 1.32 7.49
CA MET A 284 16.30 1.63 8.65
C MET A 284 17.13 2.22 9.79
N ILE A 285 18.30 1.68 10.09
CA ILE A 285 19.21 2.19 11.12
C ILE A 285 19.62 3.64 10.85
N ARG A 286 19.81 4.01 9.57
CA ARG A 286 20.25 5.35 9.19
C ARG A 286 19.11 6.38 9.09
N ARG A 287 17.84 5.94 9.13
CA ARG A 287 16.67 6.78 8.84
C ARG A 287 15.59 6.79 9.91
N ALA A 288 15.66 5.89 10.89
CA ALA A 288 14.70 5.78 11.99
C ALA A 288 15.41 5.91 13.34
N PRO A 289 14.67 6.01 14.47
CA PRO A 289 15.29 5.97 15.81
C PRO A 289 16.07 4.67 15.99
N VAL A 290 17.40 4.79 16.02
CA VAL A 290 18.36 3.66 16.01
C VAL A 290 18.13 2.71 17.18
N SER A 291 17.79 3.22 18.36
CA SER A 291 17.60 2.43 19.59
C SER A 291 16.60 1.30 19.46
N VAL A 292 15.56 1.47 18.64
CA VAL A 292 14.56 0.43 18.38
C VAL A 292 15.19 -0.78 17.68
N TYR A 293 16.01 -0.51 16.67
CA TYR A 293 16.60 -1.55 15.83
C TYR A 293 17.89 -2.17 16.39
N LEU A 294 18.46 -1.57 17.44
CA LEU A 294 19.63 -2.13 18.17
C LEU A 294 19.24 -2.87 19.47
N SER A 295 17.95 -3.03 19.73
CA SER A 295 17.47 -3.82 20.87
C SER A 295 17.89 -5.29 20.76
N GLY A 296 18.01 -5.98 21.91
CA GLY A 296 18.36 -7.41 21.94
C GLY A 296 17.40 -8.29 21.11
N GLU A 297 16.12 -7.87 21.00
CA GLU A 297 15.15 -8.53 20.13
C GLU A 297 15.56 -8.44 18.65
N TRP A 298 15.95 -7.26 18.17
CA TRP A 298 16.38 -7.08 16.79
C TRP A 298 17.73 -7.71 16.50
N GLN A 299 18.67 -7.68 17.47
CA GLN A 299 19.93 -8.42 17.35
C GLN A 299 19.66 -9.91 17.12
N SER A 300 18.77 -10.50 17.90
CA SER A 300 18.36 -11.91 17.76
C SER A 300 17.68 -12.19 16.41
N LYS A 301 16.85 -11.27 15.91
CA LYS A 301 16.21 -11.39 14.58
C LYS A 301 17.22 -11.31 13.44
N MET A 302 18.17 -10.38 13.52
CA MET A 302 19.20 -10.22 12.52
C MET A 302 20.18 -11.41 12.49
N ALA A 303 20.56 -11.95 13.65
CA ALA A 303 21.43 -13.13 13.75
C ALA A 303 20.83 -14.38 13.06
N LYS A 304 19.51 -14.48 12.91
CA LYS A 304 18.88 -15.58 12.14
C LYS A 304 19.35 -15.64 10.68
N ILE A 305 19.89 -14.54 10.14
CA ILE A 305 20.42 -14.51 8.77
C ILE A 305 21.55 -15.52 8.58
N ASP A 306 22.38 -15.78 9.63
CA ASP A 306 23.44 -16.78 9.59
C ASP A 306 22.89 -18.21 9.38
N GLY A 307 21.63 -18.45 9.77
CA GLY A 307 20.91 -19.70 9.51
C GLY A 307 20.24 -19.79 8.14
N CYS A 308 20.54 -18.89 7.21
CA CYS A 308 19.98 -18.93 5.86
C CYS A 308 20.45 -20.18 5.11
N ILE A 309 19.51 -21.02 4.67
CA ILE A 309 19.77 -22.28 3.95
C ILE A 309 19.88 -22.11 2.43
N ASP A 310 19.94 -20.89 1.94
CA ASP A 310 20.02 -20.52 0.51
C ASP A 310 18.98 -21.25 -0.40
N CYS A 311 17.77 -21.53 0.11
CA CYS A 311 16.72 -22.24 -0.62
C CYS A 311 16.16 -21.46 -1.84
N GLY A 312 16.50 -20.21 -2.01
CA GLY A 312 16.05 -19.36 -3.13
C GLY A 312 14.57 -18.89 -3.07
N HIS A 313 13.77 -19.36 -2.09
CA HIS A 313 12.35 -19.00 -1.97
C HIS A 313 12.11 -17.48 -2.00
N CYS A 314 12.86 -16.73 -1.21
CA CYS A 314 12.70 -15.27 -1.15
C CYS A 314 13.05 -14.55 -2.46
N LYS A 315 14.00 -15.09 -3.23
CA LYS A 315 14.39 -14.56 -4.54
C LYS A 315 13.32 -14.85 -5.59
N SER A 316 12.81 -16.08 -5.64
CA SER A 316 11.79 -16.49 -6.63
C SER A 316 10.43 -15.82 -6.40
N HIS A 317 10.09 -15.44 -5.15
CA HIS A 317 8.85 -14.75 -4.80
C HIS A 317 8.96 -13.23 -4.78
N CYS A 318 10.16 -12.68 -5.02
CA CYS A 318 10.36 -11.23 -5.01
C CYS A 318 9.77 -10.59 -6.28
N PRO A 319 8.74 -9.75 -6.19
CA PRO A 319 8.16 -9.07 -7.37
C PRO A 319 9.10 -8.04 -8.00
N TYR A 320 10.18 -7.68 -7.32
CA TYR A 320 11.21 -6.74 -7.78
C TYR A 320 12.49 -7.42 -8.24
N SER A 321 12.49 -8.74 -8.36
CA SER A 321 13.65 -9.56 -8.81
C SER A 321 14.93 -9.33 -8.01
N LEU A 322 14.82 -8.94 -6.72
CA LEU A 322 15.97 -8.71 -5.87
C LEU A 322 16.71 -10.01 -5.55
N ASN A 323 18.03 -9.95 -5.52
CA ASN A 323 18.84 -11.03 -4.97
C ASN A 323 18.80 -10.98 -3.43
N THR A 324 17.64 -11.36 -2.87
CA THR A 324 17.35 -11.22 -1.45
C THR A 324 18.35 -11.90 -0.52
N PRO A 325 18.88 -13.13 -0.80
CA PRO A 325 19.89 -13.74 0.03
C PRO A 325 21.18 -12.90 0.15
N VAL A 326 21.63 -12.33 -0.97
CA VAL A 326 22.80 -11.44 -0.98
C VAL A 326 22.52 -10.16 -0.20
N LEU A 327 21.34 -9.58 -0.40
CA LEU A 327 20.92 -8.38 0.30
C LEU A 327 20.83 -8.60 1.82
N LEU A 328 20.32 -9.74 2.27
CA LEU A 328 20.28 -10.11 3.69
C LEU A 328 21.68 -10.18 4.29
N LYS A 329 22.60 -10.91 3.65
CA LYS A 329 23.99 -11.04 4.11
C LYS A 329 24.68 -9.67 4.19
N LYS A 330 24.51 -8.81 3.18
CA LYS A 330 25.04 -7.44 3.18
C LYS A 330 24.49 -6.60 4.35
N ASN A 331 23.18 -6.68 4.60
CA ASN A 331 22.56 -5.96 5.72
C ASN A 331 23.04 -6.49 7.09
N TRP A 332 23.27 -7.80 7.21
CA TRP A 332 23.79 -8.40 8.43
C TRP A 332 25.22 -7.96 8.73
N GLU A 333 26.10 -7.98 7.74
CA GLU A 333 27.49 -7.50 7.90
C GLU A 333 27.53 -6.01 8.27
N ASP A 334 26.70 -5.18 7.64
CA ASP A 334 26.60 -3.77 7.99
C ASP A 334 26.04 -3.56 9.42
N TYR A 335 25.05 -4.37 9.81
CA TYR A 335 24.43 -4.31 11.14
C TYR A 335 25.42 -4.58 12.28
N LYS A 336 26.34 -5.53 12.08
CA LYS A 336 27.39 -5.87 13.05
C LYS A 336 28.29 -4.68 13.43
N ASN A 337 28.38 -3.65 12.58
CA ASN A 337 29.14 -2.43 12.88
C ASN A 337 28.47 -1.50 13.89
N PHE A 338 27.20 -1.76 14.25
CA PHE A 338 26.41 -0.93 15.16
C PHE A 338 26.16 -1.58 16.53
N ILE A 339 26.54 -2.86 16.72
CA ILE A 339 26.34 -3.62 17.96
C ILE A 339 27.65 -4.04 18.60
#